data_f6811a3cfab32908fc7657d3630f706c
#
_entry.id   f6811a3cfab32908fc7657d3630f706c
#
_cell.length_a   1.000
_cell.length_b   1.000
_cell.length_c   1.000
_cell.angle_alpha   90.00
_cell.angle_beta   90.00
_cell.angle_gamma   90.00
#
_symmetry.space_group_name_H-M   'P 1'
#
loop_
_entity.id
_entity.type
_entity.pdbx_description
1 polymer ?
#
loop_
_entity_poly.entity_id
_entity_poly.type
_entity_poly.pdbx_seq_one_letter_code
_entity_poly.pdbx_strand_id
1 'polypeptide(L)'
;MKIAIVLFNLGGPDSPEAVQPFLRNLFSDPAIIALPSPIRLPLARFISSRRAAKAQEIYAQIGGSSPILGQTEAQARALEEVLGPEHEWRGYVCMRYWHP
;
A
#
# COMPACT_ATOMS: atom_id res chain seq x y z
N MET A 1 -22.00 -18.73 10.38
CA MET A 1 -20.92 -18.89 9.38
C MET A 1 -19.86 -17.85 9.63
N LYS A 2 -18.60 -18.23 9.52
CA LYS A 2 -17.48 -17.30 9.61
C LYS A 2 -17.16 -16.76 8.22
N ILE A 3 -17.12 -15.44 8.08
CA ILE A 3 -16.90 -14.77 6.79
C ILE A 3 -15.73 -13.80 6.91
N ALA A 4 -14.76 -13.93 6.02
CA ALA A 4 -13.64 -13.02 5.91
C ALA A 4 -13.91 -11.98 4.83
N ILE A 5 -13.62 -10.72 5.13
CA ILE A 5 -13.67 -9.62 4.17
C ILE A 5 -12.23 -9.17 3.96
N VAL A 6 -11.77 -9.19 2.73
CA VAL A 6 -10.41 -8.74 2.40
C VAL A 6 -10.48 -7.38 1.71
N LEU A 7 -9.88 -6.37 2.32
CA LEU A 7 -9.80 -5.02 1.77
C LEU A 7 -8.47 -4.85 1.06
N PHE A 8 -8.54 -4.67 -0.26
CA PHE A 8 -7.37 -4.48 -1.11
C PHE A 8 -7.14 -3.02 -1.41
N ASN A 9 -5.89 -2.59 -1.40
CA ASN A 9 -5.48 -1.34 -2.02
C ASN A 9 -3.99 -1.39 -2.40
N LEU A 10 -3.49 -0.31 -3.00
CA LEU A 10 -2.11 -0.24 -3.44
C LEU A 10 -1.13 -0.21 -2.27
N GLY A 11 -1.57 0.31 -1.13
CA GLY A 11 -0.71 0.53 0.01
C GLY A 11 0.02 1.87 -0.05
N GLY A 12 0.86 2.09 0.92
CA GLY A 12 1.69 3.27 1.02
C GLY A 12 2.84 3.04 1.99
N PRO A 13 3.86 3.91 1.96
CA PRO A 13 4.99 3.76 2.87
C PRO A 13 4.57 4.00 4.31
N ASP A 14 5.00 3.12 5.21
CA ASP A 14 4.68 3.17 6.64
C ASP A 14 5.75 3.89 7.48
N SER A 15 6.81 4.36 6.83
CA SER A 15 7.89 5.14 7.46
C SER A 15 8.63 5.93 6.38
N PRO A 16 9.42 6.96 6.73
CA PRO A 16 10.24 7.66 5.74
C PRO A 16 11.22 6.73 5.00
N GLU A 17 11.76 5.73 5.69
CA GLU A 17 12.68 4.75 5.10
C GLU A 17 11.98 3.79 4.14
N ALA A 18 10.67 3.63 4.26
CA ALA A 18 9.88 2.77 3.39
C ALA A 18 9.53 3.40 2.05
N VAL A 19 9.70 4.73 1.89
CA VAL A 19 9.28 5.46 0.68
C VAL A 19 9.97 4.92 -0.57
N GLN A 20 11.29 4.79 -0.56
CA GLN A 20 12.02 4.31 -1.74
C GLN A 20 11.71 2.84 -2.06
N PRO A 21 11.71 1.90 -1.10
CA PRO A 21 11.31 0.52 -1.38
C PRO A 21 9.87 0.40 -1.88
N PHE A 22 8.95 1.20 -1.35
CA PHE A 22 7.56 1.24 -1.83
C PHE A 22 7.49 1.68 -3.30
N LEU A 23 8.15 2.79 -3.64
CA LEU A 23 8.20 3.27 -5.02
C LEU A 23 8.84 2.26 -5.96
N ARG A 24 9.89 1.57 -5.51
CA ARG A 24 10.52 0.53 -6.29
C ARG A 24 9.57 -0.63 -6.58
N ASN A 25 8.81 -1.07 -5.58
CA ASN A 25 7.80 -2.11 -5.77
C ASN A 25 6.72 -1.67 -6.76
N LEU A 26 6.23 -0.43 -6.61
CA LEU A 26 5.23 0.14 -7.50
C LEU A 26 5.70 0.16 -8.96
N PHE A 27 6.89 0.72 -9.22
CA PHE A 27 7.40 0.85 -10.58
C PHE A 27 7.93 -0.46 -11.17
N SER A 28 8.10 -1.50 -10.33
CA SER A 28 8.48 -2.84 -10.80
C SER A 28 7.29 -3.63 -11.37
N ASP A 29 6.07 -3.15 -11.14
CA ASP A 29 4.87 -3.84 -11.63
C ASP A 29 4.67 -3.57 -13.13
N PRO A 30 4.52 -4.64 -13.97
CA PRO A 30 4.26 -4.47 -15.40
C PRO A 30 2.93 -3.79 -15.70
N ALA A 31 1.99 -3.74 -14.75
CA ALA A 31 0.76 -2.98 -14.90
C ALA A 31 0.99 -1.46 -14.82
N ILE A 32 2.09 -1.03 -14.20
CA ILE A 32 2.46 0.40 -14.08
C ILE A 32 3.42 0.78 -15.20
N ILE A 33 4.46 -0.01 -15.44
CA ILE A 33 5.44 0.18 -16.52
C ILE A 33 5.42 -1.07 -17.41
N ALA A 34 4.79 -0.97 -18.57
CA ALA A 34 4.59 -2.09 -19.50
C ALA A 34 5.83 -2.34 -20.38
N LEU A 35 6.99 -2.55 -19.74
CA LEU A 35 8.24 -2.87 -20.41
C LEU A 35 8.72 -4.26 -19.98
N PRO A 36 9.56 -4.94 -20.80
CA PRO A 36 10.17 -6.22 -20.41
C PRO A 36 10.98 -6.09 -19.11
N SER A 37 11.03 -7.14 -18.30
CA SER A 37 11.69 -7.11 -17.00
C SER A 37 13.16 -6.68 -17.05
N PRO A 38 13.98 -7.04 -18.06
CA PRO A 38 15.36 -6.55 -18.13
C PRO A 38 15.49 -5.03 -18.24
N ILE A 39 14.45 -4.35 -18.72
CA ILE A 39 14.40 -2.88 -18.82
C ILE A 39 13.61 -2.31 -17.65
N ARG A 40 12.48 -2.90 -17.29
CA ARG A 40 11.58 -2.41 -16.23
C ARG A 40 12.25 -2.36 -14.87
N LEU A 41 12.93 -3.43 -14.47
CA LEU A 41 13.49 -3.51 -13.11
C LEU A 41 14.60 -2.49 -12.86
N PRO A 42 15.62 -2.32 -13.75
CA PRO A 42 16.59 -1.24 -13.59
C PRO A 42 15.94 0.14 -13.65
N LEU A 43 14.95 0.35 -14.51
CA LEU A 43 14.25 1.61 -14.63
C LEU A 43 13.45 1.93 -13.36
N ALA A 44 12.78 0.94 -12.78
CA ALA A 44 12.06 1.10 -11.51
C ALA A 44 13.00 1.53 -10.38
N ARG A 45 14.17 0.92 -10.31
CA ARG A 45 15.20 1.27 -9.34
C ARG A 45 15.69 2.71 -9.54
N PHE A 46 15.93 3.11 -10.77
CA PHE A 46 16.37 4.46 -11.11
C PHE A 46 15.30 5.49 -10.74
N ILE A 47 14.05 5.29 -11.16
CA ILE A 47 12.96 6.23 -10.90
C ILE A 47 12.70 6.33 -9.39
N SER A 48 12.67 5.21 -8.67
CA SER A 48 12.41 5.23 -7.23
C SER A 48 13.51 5.97 -6.48
N SER A 49 14.79 5.79 -6.85
CA SER A 49 15.89 6.52 -6.22
C SER A 49 15.83 8.02 -6.51
N ARG A 50 15.42 8.41 -7.70
CA ARG A 50 15.30 9.84 -8.09
C ARG A 50 14.11 10.51 -7.40
N ARG A 51 13.02 9.80 -7.18
CA ARG A 51 11.79 10.34 -6.60
C ARG A 51 11.72 10.25 -5.08
N ALA A 52 12.55 9.40 -4.47
CA ALA A 52 12.46 9.13 -3.04
C ALA A 52 12.55 10.37 -2.17
N ALA A 53 13.53 11.24 -2.41
CA ALA A 53 13.72 12.46 -1.61
C ALA A 53 12.51 13.38 -1.68
N LYS A 54 11.96 13.60 -2.88
CA LYS A 54 10.77 14.45 -3.06
C LYS A 54 9.53 13.83 -2.40
N ALA A 55 9.35 12.53 -2.57
CA ALA A 55 8.24 11.83 -1.94
C ALA A 55 8.35 11.86 -0.41
N GLN A 56 9.56 11.71 0.14
CA GLN A 56 9.79 11.84 1.59
C GLN A 56 9.42 13.23 2.11
N GLU A 57 9.74 14.29 1.37
CA GLU A 57 9.34 15.65 1.73
C GLU A 57 7.81 15.79 1.77
N ILE A 58 7.12 15.23 0.78
CA ILE A 58 5.66 15.29 0.70
C ILE A 58 5.04 14.53 1.88
N TYR A 59 5.51 13.32 2.15
CA TYR A 59 5.01 12.53 3.28
C TYR A 59 5.35 13.16 4.64
N ALA A 60 6.47 13.87 4.74
CA ALA A 60 6.84 14.57 5.97
C ALA A 60 5.78 15.60 6.39
N GLN A 61 5.04 16.17 5.43
CA GLN A 61 3.96 17.13 5.70
C GLN A 61 2.75 16.46 6.37
N ILE A 62 2.63 15.14 6.30
CA ILE A 62 1.53 14.37 6.89
C ILE A 62 2.02 13.35 7.92
N GLY A 63 3.19 13.59 8.54
CA GLY A 63 3.74 12.77 9.61
C GLY A 63 4.80 11.75 9.19
N GLY A 64 5.28 11.78 7.94
CA GLY A 64 6.37 10.94 7.45
C GLY A 64 5.96 9.59 6.87
N SER A 65 4.67 9.25 6.92
CA SER A 65 4.13 7.99 6.37
C SER A 65 2.75 8.20 5.76
N SER A 66 2.31 7.22 4.97
CA SER A 66 0.95 7.23 4.44
C SER A 66 -0.05 6.84 5.54
N PRO A 67 -1.19 7.54 5.67
CA PRO A 67 -2.25 7.15 6.61
C PRO A 67 -3.11 5.99 6.10
N ILE A 68 -2.82 5.43 4.93
CA ILE A 68 -3.71 4.48 4.24
C ILE A 68 -3.93 3.18 5.03
N LEU A 69 -2.92 2.68 5.74
CA LEU A 69 -3.06 1.46 6.54
C LEU A 69 -4.05 1.68 7.69
N GLY A 70 -3.86 2.72 8.49
CA GLY A 70 -4.75 3.04 9.60
C GLY A 70 -6.18 3.31 9.14
N GLN A 71 -6.34 4.03 8.03
CA GLN A 71 -7.65 4.29 7.44
C GLN A 71 -8.32 3.00 6.94
N THR A 72 -7.55 2.11 6.31
CA THR A 72 -8.08 0.84 5.81
C THR A 72 -8.46 -0.10 6.97
N GLU A 73 -7.66 -0.13 8.02
CA GLU A 73 -8.00 -0.88 9.25
C GLU A 73 -9.28 -0.36 9.90
N ALA A 74 -9.45 0.96 9.95
CA ALA A 74 -10.67 1.57 10.47
C ALA A 74 -11.88 1.20 9.62
N GLN A 75 -11.74 1.17 8.31
CA GLN A 75 -12.80 0.72 7.38
C GLN A 75 -13.16 -0.75 7.64
N ALA A 76 -12.16 -1.60 7.85
CA ALA A 76 -12.40 -3.01 8.15
C ALA A 76 -13.20 -3.19 9.44
N ARG A 77 -12.84 -2.46 10.51
CA ARG A 77 -13.59 -2.51 11.78
C ARG A 77 -15.01 -1.99 11.63
N ALA A 78 -15.18 -0.91 10.89
CA ALA A 78 -16.51 -0.35 10.63
C ALA A 78 -17.40 -1.33 9.88
N LEU A 79 -16.88 -2.05 8.89
CA LEU A 79 -17.61 -3.08 8.16
C LEU A 79 -18.04 -4.23 9.08
N GLU A 80 -17.14 -4.70 9.95
CA GLU A 80 -17.46 -5.75 10.91
C GLU A 80 -18.65 -5.36 11.80
N GLU A 81 -18.71 -4.10 12.24
CA GLU A 81 -19.79 -3.60 13.10
C GLU A 81 -21.11 -3.47 12.34
N VAL A 82 -21.07 -2.98 11.09
CA VAL A 82 -22.28 -2.69 10.31
C VAL A 82 -22.94 -3.95 9.77
N LEU A 83 -22.17 -5.02 9.47
CA LEU A 83 -22.70 -6.20 8.79
C LEU A 83 -23.53 -7.12 9.67
N GLY A 84 -23.62 -6.83 10.97
CA GLY A 84 -24.63 -7.41 11.84
C GLY A 84 -24.31 -8.80 12.38
N PRO A 85 -25.21 -9.33 13.26
CA PRO A 85 -24.91 -10.50 14.08
C PRO A 85 -25.21 -11.87 13.44
N GLU A 86 -25.73 -11.92 12.22
CA GLU A 86 -26.12 -13.19 11.58
C GLU A 86 -24.91 -14.10 11.27
N HIS A 87 -23.75 -13.49 11.06
CA HIS A 87 -22.49 -14.18 10.77
C HIS A 87 -21.36 -13.57 11.59
N GLU A 88 -20.28 -14.34 11.75
CA GLU A 88 -19.04 -13.81 12.30
C GLU A 88 -18.22 -13.22 11.16
N TRP A 89 -18.16 -11.89 11.12
CA TRP A 89 -17.44 -11.12 10.10
C TRP A 89 -16.06 -10.71 10.62
N ARG A 90 -15.04 -10.88 9.81
CA ARG A 90 -13.70 -10.39 10.12
C ARG A 90 -13.06 -9.76 8.89
N GLY A 91 -12.61 -8.52 9.04
CA GLY A 91 -11.93 -7.78 8.01
C GLY A 91 -10.42 -7.97 8.07
N TYR A 92 -9.81 -8.13 6.90
CA TYR A 92 -8.37 -8.25 6.71
C TYR A 92 -7.93 -7.22 5.68
N VAL A 93 -6.75 -6.65 5.88
CA VAL A 93 -6.15 -5.68 4.97
C VAL A 93 -5.07 -6.36 4.14
N CYS A 94 -5.07 -6.12 2.83
CA CYS A 94 -4.07 -6.64 1.91
C CYS A 94 -3.59 -5.52 0.99
N MET A 95 -2.32 -5.18 1.09
CA MET A 95 -1.70 -4.12 0.29
C MET A 95 -0.87 -4.73 -0.83
N ARG A 96 -0.91 -4.11 -2.03
CA ARG A 96 -0.22 -4.66 -3.20
C ARG A 96 1.28 -4.40 -3.17
N TYR A 97 1.71 -3.22 -2.78
CA TYR A 97 3.11 -2.80 -2.93
C TYR A 97 3.86 -2.63 -1.62
N TRP A 98 3.21 -2.83 -0.49
CA TRP A 98 3.81 -2.76 0.83
C TRP A 98 3.05 -3.66 1.81
N HIS A 99 3.38 -3.56 3.10
CA HIS A 99 2.73 -4.33 4.16
C HIS A 99 1.34 -3.79 4.53
N PRO A 100 0.51 -4.59 5.04
CA PRO A 100 0.43 -6.05 5.07
C PRO A 100 0.03 -6.73 3.80
#